data_6e1a429168be7a5ed0fd6f6fa0c0cc27
#
_entry.id   6e1a429168be7a5ed0fd6f6fa0c0cc27
#
_cell.length_a   1.000
_cell.length_b   1.000
_cell.length_c   1.000
_cell.angle_alpha   90.00
_cell.angle_beta   90.00
_cell.angle_gamma   90.00
#
_symmetry.space_group_name_H-M   'P 1'
#
loop_
_entity.id
_entity.type
_entity.pdbx_description
1 polymer ?
#
loop_
_entity_poly.entity_id
_entity_poly.type
_entity_poly.pdbx_seq_one_letter_code
_entity_poly.pdbx_strand_id
1 'polypeptide(L)'
;MGRLYFNKEQIKKIIPHRDPFLLIDEIIDGNPGKNVTAVKDVNINDYYFKGHFPGKPIMPGVLILECMAQTSCFLQFNTVDDPENKMMLLSLVNQTKFMKKVLPGDKLIIYVELIKYRLGTARIKGNAKVNGDIVAIADFMATVVNKHE
;
A
#
# COMPACT_ATOMS: atom_id res chain seq x y z
N MET A 1 3.41 22.74 -5.82
CA MET A 1 2.61 21.83 -5.03
C MET A 1 3.28 21.54 -3.70
N GLY A 2 2.51 21.60 -2.63
CA GLY A 2 3.00 21.24 -1.31
C GLY A 2 3.30 19.76 -1.19
N ARG A 3 4.35 19.44 -0.43
CA ARG A 3 4.71 18.07 -0.12
C ARG A 3 3.64 17.47 0.79
N LEU A 4 3.10 16.31 0.42
CA LEU A 4 2.10 15.61 1.22
C LEU A 4 2.82 14.76 2.27
N TYR A 5 2.43 14.89 3.53
CA TYR A 5 3.01 14.07 4.60
C TYR A 5 1.96 13.65 5.62
N PHE A 6 1.93 12.34 5.91
CA PHE A 6 1.06 11.77 6.95
C PHE A 6 1.86 10.73 7.71
N ASN A 7 1.80 10.80 9.03
CA ASN A 7 2.34 9.73 9.88
C ASN A 7 1.31 8.60 10.04
N LYS A 8 1.70 7.54 10.71
CA LYS A 8 0.86 6.35 10.85
C LYS A 8 -0.48 6.66 11.53
N GLU A 9 -0.49 7.48 12.56
CA GLU A 9 -1.73 7.85 13.26
C GLU A 9 -2.68 8.64 12.34
N GLN A 10 -2.13 9.49 11.50
CA GLN A 10 -2.92 10.24 10.52
C GLN A 10 -3.45 9.32 9.40
N ILE A 11 -2.66 8.33 8.98
CA ILE A 11 -3.09 7.32 8.00
C ILE A 11 -4.29 6.55 8.53
N LYS A 12 -4.28 6.16 9.81
CA LYS A 12 -5.39 5.44 10.46
C LYS A 12 -6.71 6.20 10.42
N LYS A 13 -6.68 7.51 10.33
CA LYS A 13 -7.88 8.33 10.23
C LYS A 13 -8.51 8.29 8.84
N ILE A 14 -7.79 7.79 7.86
CA ILE A 14 -8.22 7.79 6.46
C ILE A 14 -8.54 6.38 5.99
N ILE A 15 -7.67 5.38 6.28
CA ILE A 15 -7.90 4.01 5.86
C ILE A 15 -8.34 3.13 7.05
N PRO A 16 -9.12 2.05 6.77
CA PRO A 16 -9.68 1.22 7.85
C PRO A 16 -8.71 0.21 8.46
N HIS A 17 -7.56 -0.02 7.84
CA HIS A 17 -6.60 -1.02 8.26
C HIS A 17 -6.04 -0.72 9.66
N ARG A 18 -5.77 -1.75 10.45
CA ARG A 18 -5.23 -1.63 11.82
C ARG A 18 -4.15 -2.65 12.06
N ASP A 19 -3.33 -2.40 13.06
CA ASP A 19 -2.31 -3.31 13.53
C ASP A 19 -2.94 -4.68 13.86
N PRO A 20 -2.33 -5.82 13.48
CA PRO A 20 -0.99 -5.94 12.86
C PRO A 20 -0.98 -5.85 11.33
N PHE A 21 -2.12 -5.62 10.68
CA PHE A 21 -2.22 -5.66 9.24
C PHE A 21 -1.99 -4.32 8.55
N LEU A 22 -1.94 -3.22 9.27
CA LEU A 22 -1.56 -1.92 8.72
C LEU A 22 -0.04 -1.92 8.48
N LEU A 23 0.37 -2.02 7.23
CA LEU A 23 1.77 -2.21 6.86
C LEU A 23 2.51 -0.92 6.54
N ILE A 24 1.83 0.08 5.95
CA ILE A 24 2.49 1.34 5.59
C ILE A 24 2.69 2.22 6.81
N ASP A 25 3.84 2.88 6.90
CA ASP A 25 4.24 3.67 8.06
C ASP A 25 4.06 5.17 7.85
N GLU A 26 4.28 5.66 6.62
CA GLU A 26 4.22 7.07 6.30
C GLU A 26 3.73 7.29 4.88
N ILE A 27 3.11 8.44 4.65
CA ILE A 27 2.90 8.99 3.32
C ILE A 27 3.86 10.17 3.21
N ILE A 28 4.69 10.20 2.18
CA ILE A 28 5.76 11.20 2.06
C ILE A 28 5.63 12.14 0.87
N ASP A 29 4.75 11.81 -0.08
CA ASP A 29 4.57 12.65 -1.28
C ASP A 29 3.27 12.26 -1.97
N GLY A 30 2.75 13.14 -2.81
CA GLY A 30 1.60 12.80 -3.63
C GLY A 30 0.85 13.98 -4.20
N ASN A 31 0.02 13.67 -5.20
CA ASN A 31 -0.98 14.57 -5.77
C ASN A 31 -2.36 13.99 -5.47
N PRO A 32 -3.19 14.66 -4.66
CA PRO A 32 -4.50 14.13 -4.30
C PRO A 32 -5.31 13.66 -5.51
N GLY A 33 -5.85 12.47 -5.43
CA GLY A 33 -6.65 11.87 -6.49
C GLY A 33 -5.86 11.32 -7.68
N LYS A 34 -4.53 11.47 -7.71
CA LYS A 34 -3.70 11.04 -8.85
C LYS A 34 -2.65 10.01 -8.48
N ASN A 35 -1.81 10.32 -7.52
CA ASN A 35 -0.72 9.44 -7.08
C ASN A 35 -0.32 9.71 -5.64
N VAL A 36 0.38 8.76 -5.06
CA VAL A 36 0.90 8.91 -3.71
C VAL A 36 2.09 7.98 -3.50
N THR A 37 3.01 8.42 -2.64
CA THR A 37 4.18 7.65 -2.25
C THR A 37 4.13 7.38 -0.75
N ALA A 38 4.24 6.11 -0.39
CA ALA A 38 4.26 5.65 0.99
C ALA A 38 5.62 5.04 1.34
N VAL A 39 5.87 4.90 2.63
CA VAL A 39 7.05 4.24 3.17
C VAL A 39 6.62 3.10 4.08
N LYS A 40 7.27 1.96 3.94
CA LYS A 40 7.24 0.85 4.89
C LYS A 40 8.65 0.60 5.38
N ASP A 41 8.88 0.80 6.67
CA ASP A 41 10.13 0.40 7.32
C ASP A 41 10.03 -1.08 7.68
N VAL A 42 10.77 -1.92 6.98
CA VAL A 42 10.71 -3.37 7.16
C VAL A 42 11.49 -3.74 8.40
N ASN A 43 10.79 -4.21 9.44
CA ASN A 43 11.36 -4.49 10.75
C ASN A 43 11.42 -5.99 11.01
N ILE A 44 12.52 -6.46 11.59
CA ILE A 44 12.67 -7.88 11.92
C ILE A 44 11.58 -8.38 12.88
N ASN A 45 10.97 -7.48 13.64
CA ASN A 45 9.88 -7.81 14.56
C ASN A 45 8.50 -7.83 13.89
N ASP A 46 8.42 -7.56 12.58
CA ASP A 46 7.16 -7.72 11.85
C ASP A 46 6.69 -9.16 11.94
N TYR A 47 5.39 -9.35 12.19
CA TYR A 47 4.83 -10.64 12.58
C TYR A 47 5.07 -11.79 11.60
N TYR A 48 5.18 -11.49 10.31
CA TYR A 48 5.29 -12.51 9.26
C TYR A 48 6.68 -13.15 9.16
N PHE A 49 7.72 -12.52 9.75
CA PHE A 49 9.08 -13.06 9.65
C PHE A 49 9.30 -14.32 10.46
N LYS A 50 8.47 -14.61 11.45
CA LYS A 50 8.59 -15.84 12.26
C LYS A 50 8.41 -17.09 11.40
N GLY A 51 7.55 -17.02 10.40
CA GLY A 51 7.23 -18.15 9.56
C GLY A 51 7.77 -18.04 8.12
N HIS A 52 8.29 -16.89 7.74
CA HIS A 52 8.69 -16.64 6.34
C HIS A 52 10.09 -16.05 6.25
N PHE A 53 11.12 -16.81 6.48
CA PHE A 53 11.20 -18.23 6.84
C PHE A 53 12.03 -18.39 8.09
N PRO A 54 11.89 -19.46 8.88
CA PRO A 54 12.72 -19.66 10.08
C PRO A 54 14.20 -19.57 9.76
N GLY A 55 14.91 -18.67 10.47
CA GLY A 55 16.34 -18.43 10.23
C GLY A 55 16.69 -17.67 8.95
N LYS A 56 15.71 -17.37 8.10
CA LYS A 56 15.93 -16.65 6.84
C LYS A 56 14.74 -15.72 6.55
N PRO A 57 14.70 -14.56 7.21
CA PRO A 57 13.57 -13.64 7.07
C PRO A 57 13.55 -12.96 5.71
N ILE A 58 12.45 -13.13 5.00
CA ILE A 58 12.19 -12.50 3.70
C ILE A 58 10.76 -11.96 3.74
N MET A 59 10.55 -10.71 3.36
CA MET A 59 9.21 -10.16 3.30
C MET A 59 8.41 -10.87 2.21
N PRO A 60 7.22 -11.43 2.53
CA PRO A 60 6.40 -12.09 1.51
C PRO A 60 6.04 -11.13 0.39
N GLY A 61 6.20 -11.57 -0.86
CA GLY A 61 5.87 -10.75 -2.02
C GLY A 61 4.42 -10.28 -2.00
N VAL A 62 3.50 -11.16 -1.58
CA VAL A 62 2.07 -10.80 -1.49
C VAL A 62 1.81 -9.67 -0.50
N LEU A 63 2.67 -9.49 0.51
CA LEU A 63 2.55 -8.37 1.45
C LEU A 63 3.14 -7.08 0.88
N ILE A 64 4.09 -7.17 -0.06
CA ILE A 64 4.53 -5.99 -0.81
C ILE A 64 3.37 -5.49 -1.67
N LEU A 65 2.66 -6.40 -2.33
CA LEU A 65 1.42 -6.06 -3.06
C LEU A 65 0.38 -5.46 -2.11
N GLU A 66 0.22 -6.01 -0.92
CA GLU A 66 -0.70 -5.46 0.08
C GLU A 66 -0.30 -4.04 0.49
N CYS A 67 1.00 -3.74 0.61
CA CYS A 67 1.46 -2.37 0.86
C CYS A 67 1.00 -1.43 -0.27
N MET A 68 1.08 -1.87 -1.51
CA MET A 68 0.59 -1.07 -2.65
C MET A 68 -0.93 -0.89 -2.57
N ALA A 69 -1.67 -1.93 -2.20
CA ALA A 69 -3.12 -1.86 -2.05
C ALA A 69 -3.51 -0.88 -0.93
N GLN A 70 -2.85 -0.90 0.21
CA GLN A 70 -3.10 0.04 1.31
C GLN A 70 -2.76 1.47 0.89
N THR A 71 -1.68 1.66 0.16
CA THR A 71 -1.29 2.96 -0.37
C THR A 71 -2.35 3.49 -1.34
N SER A 72 -2.90 2.62 -2.18
CA SER A 72 -3.98 3.00 -3.10
C SER A 72 -5.29 3.29 -2.35
N CYS A 73 -5.55 2.59 -1.26
CA CYS A 73 -6.68 2.88 -0.39
C CYS A 73 -6.57 4.29 0.19
N PHE A 74 -5.38 4.66 0.67
CA PHE A 74 -5.11 6.02 1.14
C PHE A 74 -5.36 7.04 0.02
N LEU A 75 -4.84 6.77 -1.19
CA LEU A 75 -5.02 7.66 -2.34
C LEU A 75 -6.51 7.93 -2.60
N GLN A 76 -7.34 6.88 -2.62
CA GLN A 76 -8.77 7.01 -2.87
C GLN A 76 -9.50 7.67 -1.70
N PHE A 77 -9.24 7.23 -0.48
CA PHE A 77 -9.99 7.66 0.70
C PHE A 77 -9.64 9.06 1.18
N ASN A 78 -8.49 9.58 0.76
CA ASN A 78 -8.13 10.96 1.05
C ASN A 78 -9.00 11.97 0.30
N THR A 79 -9.74 11.52 -0.71
CA THR A 79 -10.58 12.39 -1.56
C THR A 79 -12.04 11.97 -1.60
N VAL A 80 -12.42 10.82 -1.02
CA VAL A 80 -13.82 10.39 -1.01
C VAL A 80 -14.56 10.98 0.19
N ASP A 81 -15.87 11.09 0.06
CA ASP A 81 -16.74 11.45 1.17
C ASP A 81 -16.94 10.23 2.06
N ASP A 82 -17.01 10.48 3.38
CA ASP A 82 -17.42 9.46 4.37
C ASP A 82 -16.51 8.22 4.37
N PRO A 83 -15.16 8.40 4.41
CA PRO A 83 -14.25 7.25 4.34
C PRO A 83 -14.39 6.28 5.51
N GLU A 84 -14.86 6.74 6.68
CA GLU A 84 -15.05 5.90 7.86
C GLU A 84 -16.12 4.83 7.67
N ASN A 85 -17.02 4.99 6.70
CA ASN A 85 -18.08 4.02 6.40
C ASN A 85 -17.77 3.17 5.17
N LYS A 86 -16.55 3.23 4.68
CA LYS A 86 -16.14 2.52 3.47
C LYS A 86 -14.94 1.62 3.69
N MET A 87 -14.82 0.62 2.84
CA MET A 87 -13.62 -0.21 2.71
C MET A 87 -13.28 -0.34 1.25
N MET A 88 -12.05 -0.74 0.99
CA MET A 88 -11.56 -0.98 -0.37
C MET A 88 -11.04 -2.39 -0.44
N LEU A 89 -11.57 -3.17 -1.36
CA LEU A 89 -11.24 -4.58 -1.51
C LEU A 89 -10.48 -4.80 -2.80
N LEU A 90 -9.34 -5.50 -2.71
CA LEU A 90 -8.57 -5.90 -3.88
C LEU A 90 -9.43 -6.86 -4.70
N SER A 91 -9.75 -6.50 -5.94
CA SER A 91 -10.69 -7.26 -6.76
C SER A 91 -10.06 -7.97 -7.95
N LEU A 92 -8.92 -7.49 -8.42
CA LEU A 92 -8.24 -8.09 -9.56
C LEU A 92 -6.76 -7.76 -9.50
N VAL A 93 -5.92 -8.75 -9.72
CA VAL A 93 -4.47 -8.57 -9.83
C VAL A 93 -4.06 -9.00 -11.23
N ASN A 94 -3.51 -8.06 -11.99
CA ASN A 94 -2.97 -8.30 -13.32
C ASN A 94 -1.46 -8.53 -13.25
N GLN A 95 -0.73 -8.05 -14.24
CA GLN A 95 0.72 -8.23 -14.35
C GLN A 95 1.42 -7.71 -13.08
N THR A 96 1.87 -8.64 -12.27
CA THR A 96 2.56 -8.36 -11.01
C THR A 96 3.84 -9.17 -11.00
N LYS A 97 4.96 -8.51 -10.67
CA LYS A 97 6.27 -9.16 -10.64
C LYS A 97 7.01 -8.78 -9.37
N PHE A 98 7.68 -9.75 -8.79
CA PHE A 98 8.56 -9.58 -7.63
C PHE A 98 9.98 -9.88 -8.09
N MET A 99 10.81 -8.84 -8.18
CA MET A 99 12.11 -8.93 -8.86
C MET A 99 13.28 -9.10 -7.91
N LYS A 100 13.14 -8.64 -6.67
CA LYS A 100 14.21 -8.73 -5.66
C LYS A 100 13.62 -9.01 -4.30
N LYS A 101 14.40 -9.69 -3.46
CA LYS A 101 14.03 -9.94 -2.06
C LYS A 101 14.03 -8.65 -1.28
N VAL A 102 13.07 -8.53 -0.37
CA VAL A 102 13.00 -7.45 0.62
C VAL A 102 13.26 -8.06 1.99
N LEU A 103 14.21 -7.50 2.71
CA LEU A 103 14.73 -8.04 3.95
C LEU A 103 14.49 -7.08 5.12
N PRO A 104 14.51 -7.59 6.37
CA PRO A 104 14.48 -6.71 7.54
C PRO A 104 15.59 -5.66 7.46
N GLY A 105 15.26 -4.42 7.81
CA GLY A 105 16.17 -3.28 7.71
C GLY A 105 16.02 -2.49 6.42
N ASP A 106 15.35 -3.04 5.42
CA ASP A 106 15.08 -2.30 4.17
C ASP A 106 14.01 -1.25 4.40
N LYS A 107 14.16 -0.13 3.71
CA LYS A 107 13.11 0.90 3.62
C LYS A 107 12.43 0.75 2.26
N LEU A 108 11.17 0.33 2.30
CA LEU A 108 10.38 0.10 1.09
C LEU A 108 9.65 1.39 0.71
N ILE A 109 9.96 1.93 -0.45
CA ILE A 109 9.30 3.11 -0.99
C ILE A 109 8.27 2.66 -2.01
N ILE A 110 7.00 2.96 -1.74
CA ILE A 110 5.87 2.44 -2.50
C ILE A 110 5.20 3.59 -3.24
N TYR A 111 5.18 3.52 -4.56
CA TYR A 111 4.51 4.49 -5.40
C TYR A 111 3.30 3.85 -6.07
N VAL A 112 2.15 4.52 -6.01
CA VAL A 112 0.96 4.10 -6.74
C VAL A 112 0.35 5.29 -7.48
N GLU A 113 -0.24 5.00 -8.64
CA GLU A 113 -0.97 6.00 -9.42
C GLU A 113 -2.32 5.46 -9.86
N LEU A 114 -3.31 6.32 -9.82
CA LEU A 114 -4.65 6.01 -10.31
C LEU A 114 -4.66 6.13 -11.83
N ILE A 115 -4.95 5.01 -12.50
CA ILE A 115 -5.08 4.98 -13.95
C ILE A 115 -6.51 5.33 -14.35
N LYS A 116 -7.50 4.79 -13.64
CA LYS A 116 -8.90 5.00 -13.93
C LYS A 116 -9.75 4.68 -12.70
N TYR A 117 -10.75 5.51 -12.47
CA TYR A 117 -11.76 5.24 -11.43
C TYR A 117 -13.14 5.28 -12.10
N ARG A 118 -13.88 4.19 -11.99
CA ARG A 118 -15.19 4.08 -12.60
C ARG A 118 -16.07 3.11 -11.83
N LEU A 119 -17.30 3.54 -11.52
CA LEU A 119 -18.29 2.70 -10.84
C LEU A 119 -17.77 2.06 -9.55
N GLY A 120 -17.04 2.84 -8.77
CA GLY A 120 -16.50 2.38 -7.50
C GLY A 120 -15.24 1.53 -7.61
N THR A 121 -14.73 1.28 -8.81
CA THR A 121 -13.52 0.47 -9.02
C THR A 121 -12.37 1.33 -9.54
N ALA A 122 -11.24 1.24 -8.85
CA ALA A 122 -10.01 1.92 -9.20
C ALA A 122 -9.05 0.94 -9.87
N ARG A 123 -8.49 1.33 -11.00
CA ARG A 123 -7.34 0.65 -11.60
C ARG A 123 -6.08 1.39 -11.19
N ILE A 124 -5.15 0.67 -10.61
CA ILE A 124 -3.94 1.22 -10.01
C ILE A 124 -2.71 0.56 -10.63
N LYS A 125 -1.70 1.36 -10.92
CA LYS A 125 -0.35 0.85 -11.19
C LYS A 125 0.57 1.28 -10.08
N GLY A 126 1.43 0.38 -9.66
CA GLY A 126 2.36 0.66 -8.57
C GLY A 126 3.70 0.03 -8.76
N ASN A 127 4.67 0.56 -8.03
CA ASN A 127 5.97 -0.05 -7.88
C ASN A 127 6.46 0.11 -6.44
N ALA A 128 7.39 -0.73 -6.06
CA ALA A 128 8.07 -0.64 -4.78
C ALA A 128 9.57 -0.67 -5.03
N LYS A 129 10.31 0.17 -4.28
CA LYS A 129 11.76 0.31 -4.42
C LYS A 129 12.45 0.18 -3.08
N VAL A 130 13.67 -0.36 -3.12
CA VAL A 130 14.61 -0.35 -2.00
C VAL A 130 15.93 0.20 -2.52
N ASN A 131 16.46 1.23 -1.88
CA ASN A 131 17.69 1.92 -2.29
C ASN A 131 17.69 2.33 -3.77
N GLY A 132 16.54 2.76 -4.29
CA GLY A 132 16.38 3.20 -5.67
C GLY A 132 16.15 2.10 -6.69
N ASP A 133 16.29 0.82 -6.31
CA ASP A 133 16.06 -0.31 -7.19
C ASP A 133 14.62 -0.80 -7.08
N ILE A 134 13.98 -1.06 -8.22
CA ILE A 134 12.63 -1.63 -8.24
C ILE A 134 12.69 -3.08 -7.75
N VAL A 135 11.92 -3.38 -6.70
CA VAL A 135 11.81 -4.74 -6.16
C VAL A 135 10.50 -5.42 -6.57
N ALA A 136 9.47 -4.64 -6.87
CA ALA A 136 8.18 -5.18 -7.31
C ALA A 136 7.42 -4.16 -8.15
N ILE A 137 6.61 -4.66 -9.07
CA ILE A 137 5.65 -3.86 -9.85
C ILE A 137 4.30 -4.55 -9.82
N ALA A 138 3.23 -3.79 -9.91
CA ALA A 138 1.88 -4.33 -9.94
C ALA A 138 0.93 -3.47 -10.76
N ASP A 139 -0.07 -4.13 -11.33
CA ASP A 139 -1.22 -3.54 -12.00
C ASP A 139 -2.44 -4.26 -11.42
N PHE A 140 -3.30 -3.55 -10.72
CA PHE A 140 -4.41 -4.19 -10.01
C PHE A 140 -5.63 -3.29 -9.97
N MET A 141 -6.76 -3.88 -9.62
CA MET A 141 -8.00 -3.16 -9.38
C MET A 141 -8.46 -3.37 -7.95
N ALA A 142 -9.05 -2.33 -7.39
CA ALA A 142 -9.64 -2.38 -6.06
C ALA A 142 -10.99 -1.67 -6.08
N THR A 143 -11.95 -2.21 -5.37
CA THR A 143 -13.33 -1.73 -5.37
C THR A 143 -13.69 -1.15 -4.02
N VAL A 144 -14.23 0.07 -4.04
CA VAL A 144 -14.74 0.75 -2.85
C VAL A 144 -16.15 0.24 -2.55
N VAL A 145 -16.37 -0.22 -1.35
CA VAL A 145 -17.67 -0.72 -0.88
C VAL A 145 -18.04 -0.07 0.45
N ASN A 146 -19.32 -0.06 0.77
CA ASN A 146 -19.79 0.40 2.07
C ASN A 146 -19.59 -0.68 3.13
N LYS A 147 -19.19 -0.30 4.35
CA LYS A 147 -18.92 -1.25 5.43
C LYS A 147 -20.13 -2.07 5.84
N HIS A 148 -21.33 -1.55 5.59
CA HIS A 148 -22.58 -2.16 6.05
C HIS A 148 -23.33 -2.93 4.96
N GLU A 149 -22.67 -3.22 3.87
CA GLU A 149 -23.23 -4.05 2.79
C GLU A 149 -22.75 -5.49 2.87
#